data_55519c60261c5e74f7bb09372efbad62
#
_entry.id   55519c60261c5e74f7bb09372efbad62
#
_cell.length_a   1.000
_cell.length_b   1.000
_cell.length_c   1.000
_cell.angle_alpha   90.00
_cell.angle_beta   90.00
_cell.angle_gamma   90.00
#
_symmetry.space_group_name_H-M   'P 1'
#
loop_
_entity.id
_entity.type
_entity.pdbx_description
1 polymer ?
#
loop_
_entity_poly.entity_id
_entity_poly.type
_entity_poly.pdbx_seq_one_letter_code
_entity_poly.pdbx_strand_id
1 'polypeptide(L)'
;MEIVIKKSTNSNKKFDAIIDGKKKISFGQAGASDYTKHKDDDRKKSYIDRHRKNENWGKDGVDTAGFYSRWVTWNKPTIEASVNDLNKKYKDIKFKYKK
;
A
#
# COMPACT_ATOMS: atom_id res chain seq x y z
N MET A 1 -12.33 -7.25 9.69
CA MET A 1 -11.15 -7.59 8.88
C MET A 1 -9.92 -6.88 9.45
N GLU A 2 -8.85 -7.61 9.62
CA GLU A 2 -7.59 -7.05 10.08
C GLU A 2 -6.51 -7.26 9.02
N ILE A 3 -5.75 -6.21 8.72
CA ILE A 3 -4.70 -6.23 7.71
C ILE A 3 -3.40 -5.74 8.34
N VAL A 4 -2.37 -6.58 8.30
CA VAL A 4 -1.04 -6.24 8.81
C VAL A 4 -0.11 -5.97 7.65
N ILE A 5 0.48 -4.79 7.63
CA ILE A 5 1.50 -4.39 6.65
C ILE A 5 2.87 -4.60 7.30
N LYS A 6 3.72 -5.39 6.67
CA LYS A 6 5.06 -5.68 7.18
C LYS A 6 6.05 -5.83 6.05
N LYS A 7 7.34 -5.85 6.38
CA LYS A 7 8.38 -6.08 5.38
C LYS A 7 8.17 -7.45 4.73
N SER A 8 8.30 -7.48 3.39
CA SER A 8 8.06 -8.72 2.65
C SER A 8 9.12 -9.79 2.94
N THR A 9 8.66 -11.04 2.98
CA THR A 9 9.55 -12.21 3.00
C THR A 9 10.06 -12.54 1.59
N ASN A 10 9.45 -11.94 0.56
CA ASN A 10 9.90 -12.07 -0.84
C ASN A 10 10.90 -10.96 -1.14
N SER A 11 12.15 -11.33 -1.48
CA SER A 11 13.23 -10.36 -1.73
C SER A 11 12.96 -9.44 -2.92
N ASN A 12 12.04 -9.81 -3.81
CA ASN A 12 11.67 -8.99 -4.97
C ASN A 12 10.58 -7.95 -4.66
N LYS A 13 10.04 -7.98 -3.44
CA LYS A 13 8.96 -7.09 -3.01
C LYS A 13 9.34 -6.33 -1.75
N LYS A 14 8.74 -5.15 -1.56
CA LYS A 14 9.03 -4.32 -0.38
C LYS A 14 8.23 -4.73 0.85
N PHE A 15 6.94 -4.98 0.67
CA PHE A 15 6.01 -5.22 1.78
C PHE A 15 5.05 -6.35 1.46
N ASP A 16 4.51 -6.95 2.54
CA ASP A 16 3.40 -7.89 2.49
C ASP A 16 2.22 -7.29 3.25
N ALA A 17 1.02 -7.47 2.71
CA ALA A 17 -0.24 -7.23 3.43
C ALA A 17 -0.82 -8.59 3.81
N ILE A 18 -0.99 -8.83 5.10
CA ILE A 18 -1.55 -10.11 5.60
C ILE A 18 -2.99 -9.86 6.00
N ILE A 19 -3.92 -10.46 5.27
CA ILE A 19 -5.35 -10.27 5.45
C ILE A 19 -5.90 -11.36 6.36
N ASP A 20 -6.37 -10.97 7.55
CA ASP A 20 -6.94 -11.87 8.58
C ASP A 20 -6.02 -13.06 8.92
N GLY A 21 -4.71 -12.84 8.83
CA GLY A 21 -3.72 -13.87 9.10
C GLY A 21 -3.67 -15.01 8.08
N LYS A 22 -4.42 -14.93 7.00
CA LYS A 22 -4.58 -16.04 6.05
C LYS A 22 -4.03 -15.73 4.66
N LYS A 23 -4.38 -14.59 4.08
CA LYS A 23 -4.01 -14.26 2.72
C LYS A 23 -2.88 -13.25 2.70
N LYS A 24 -1.82 -13.53 1.95
CA LYS A 24 -0.66 -12.65 1.81
C LYS A 24 -0.65 -12.02 0.43
N ILE A 25 -0.61 -10.69 0.38
CA ILE A 25 -0.46 -9.91 -0.84
C ILE A 25 0.89 -9.19 -0.77
N SER A 26 1.83 -9.58 -1.62
CA SER A 26 3.12 -8.89 -1.71
C SER A 26 3.00 -7.72 -2.69
N PHE A 27 3.55 -6.55 -2.32
CA PHE A 27 3.45 -5.37 -3.15
C PHE A 27 4.70 -4.49 -3.05
N GLY A 28 4.86 -3.58 -4.03
CA GLY A 28 6.02 -2.72 -4.12
C GLY A 28 7.23 -3.47 -4.66
N GLN A 29 7.77 -3.04 -5.80
CA GLN A 29 8.95 -3.67 -6.39
C GLN A 29 10.20 -3.29 -5.58
N ALA A 30 10.98 -4.28 -5.16
CA ALA A 30 12.23 -4.04 -4.45
C ALA A 30 13.20 -3.24 -5.32
N GLY A 31 13.83 -2.24 -4.74
CA GLY A 31 14.75 -1.36 -5.47
C GLY A 31 14.08 -0.22 -6.22
N ALA A 32 12.76 -0.27 -6.44
CA ALA A 32 12.05 0.83 -7.09
C ALA A 32 11.80 1.97 -6.08
N SER A 33 11.81 3.20 -6.58
CA SER A 33 11.45 4.35 -5.76
C SER A 33 9.93 4.49 -5.65
N ASP A 34 9.46 5.04 -4.53
CA ASP A 34 8.06 5.36 -4.32
C ASP A 34 7.93 6.65 -3.51
N TYR A 35 6.69 7.09 -3.25
CA TYR A 35 6.46 8.36 -2.59
C TYR A 35 7.05 8.41 -1.17
N THR A 36 7.13 7.29 -0.48
CA THR A 36 7.74 7.26 0.86
C THR A 36 9.24 7.51 0.83
N LYS A 37 9.88 7.35 -0.33
CA LYS A 37 11.31 7.59 -0.52
C LYS A 37 11.61 8.97 -1.09
N HIS A 38 11.02 9.32 -2.24
CA HIS A 38 11.34 10.58 -2.91
C HIS A 38 10.48 11.76 -2.44
N LYS A 39 9.28 11.51 -1.95
CA LYS A 39 8.33 12.53 -1.45
C LYS A 39 8.02 13.60 -2.49
N ASP A 40 8.04 13.23 -3.77
CA ASP A 40 7.85 14.12 -4.90
C ASP A 40 6.40 14.06 -5.36
N ASP A 41 5.66 15.16 -5.18
CA ASP A 41 4.23 15.24 -5.51
C ASP A 41 3.97 15.09 -7.00
N ASP A 42 4.87 15.58 -7.85
CA ASP A 42 4.71 15.45 -9.31
C ASP A 42 4.84 13.99 -9.74
N ARG A 43 5.77 13.25 -9.15
CA ARG A 43 5.94 11.82 -9.42
C ARG A 43 4.76 11.01 -8.90
N LYS A 44 4.22 11.40 -7.75
CA LYS A 44 3.01 10.78 -7.20
C LYS A 44 1.83 10.98 -8.15
N LYS A 45 1.64 12.20 -8.65
CA LYS A 45 0.58 12.50 -9.61
C LYS A 45 0.73 11.69 -10.89
N SER A 46 1.94 11.57 -11.40
CA SER A 46 2.23 10.77 -12.59
C SER A 46 1.90 9.29 -12.37
N TYR A 47 2.23 8.76 -11.19
CA TYR A 47 1.88 7.39 -10.82
C TYR A 47 0.37 7.19 -10.82
N ILE A 48 -0.36 8.10 -10.18
CA ILE A 48 -1.82 8.04 -10.10
C ILE A 48 -2.44 8.07 -11.50
N ASP A 49 -1.99 8.99 -12.35
CA ASP A 49 -2.53 9.16 -13.69
C ASP A 49 -2.30 7.92 -14.57
N ARG A 50 -1.12 7.28 -14.45
CA ARG A 50 -0.80 6.09 -15.25
C ARG A 50 -1.57 4.85 -14.81
N HIS A 51 -1.78 4.67 -13.51
CA HIS A 51 -2.33 3.44 -12.96
C HIS A 51 -3.84 3.48 -12.72
N ARG A 52 -4.43 4.67 -12.68
CA ARG A 52 -5.85 4.85 -12.36
C ARG A 52 -6.79 3.99 -13.19
N LYS A 53 -6.52 3.86 -14.48
CA LYS A 53 -7.42 3.16 -15.42
C LYS A 53 -7.40 1.64 -15.25
N ASN A 54 -6.31 1.09 -14.73
CA ASN A 54 -6.08 -0.35 -14.69
C ASN A 54 -6.20 -0.95 -13.30
N GLU A 55 -6.42 -0.14 -12.27
CA GLU A 55 -6.36 -0.58 -10.89
C GLU A 55 -7.67 -0.30 -10.15
N ASN A 56 -8.05 -1.20 -9.27
CA ASN A 56 -9.20 -0.98 -8.37
C ASN A 56 -8.66 -0.48 -7.02
N TRP A 57 -8.75 0.83 -6.80
CA TRP A 57 -8.27 1.47 -5.58
C TRP A 57 -9.37 1.67 -4.54
N GLY A 58 -10.58 1.20 -4.81
CA GLY A 58 -11.66 1.22 -3.85
C GLY A 58 -11.59 0.04 -2.89
N LYS A 59 -12.54 -0.03 -1.97
CA LYS A 59 -12.59 -1.08 -0.95
C LYS A 59 -12.61 -2.49 -1.55
N ASP A 60 -13.23 -2.66 -2.71
CA ASP A 60 -13.29 -3.95 -3.39
C ASP A 60 -11.93 -4.44 -3.88
N GLY A 61 -10.94 -3.56 -4.01
CA GLY A 61 -9.59 -3.90 -4.43
C GLY A 61 -8.64 -4.26 -3.29
N VAL A 62 -9.15 -4.39 -2.07
CA VAL A 62 -8.33 -4.61 -0.86
C VAL A 62 -7.51 -5.90 -0.91
N ASP A 63 -7.83 -6.81 -1.80
CA ASP A 63 -7.08 -8.07 -1.99
C ASP A 63 -6.13 -8.02 -3.19
N THR A 64 -5.79 -6.83 -3.68
CA THR A 64 -4.87 -6.66 -4.81
C THR A 64 -3.62 -5.88 -4.42
N ALA A 65 -2.51 -6.18 -5.09
CA ALA A 65 -1.26 -5.47 -4.88
C ALA A 65 -1.38 -3.98 -5.27
N GLY A 66 -2.16 -3.68 -6.32
CA GLY A 66 -2.35 -2.30 -6.77
C GLY A 66 -2.98 -1.41 -5.72
N PHE A 67 -3.93 -1.93 -4.95
CA PHE A 67 -4.54 -1.21 -3.84
C PHE A 67 -3.47 -0.77 -2.82
N TYR A 68 -2.61 -1.70 -2.41
CA TYR A 68 -1.60 -1.41 -1.39
C TYR A 68 -0.47 -0.53 -1.92
N SER A 69 -0.10 -0.68 -3.19
CA SER A 69 0.88 0.22 -3.80
C SER A 69 0.38 1.66 -3.77
N ARG A 70 -0.89 1.90 -4.13
CA ARG A 70 -1.46 3.25 -4.12
C ARG A 70 -1.61 3.80 -2.71
N TRP A 71 -2.14 3.02 -1.78
CA TRP A 71 -2.54 3.54 -0.48
C TRP A 71 -1.46 3.43 0.60
N VAL A 72 -0.41 2.64 0.37
CA VAL A 72 0.70 2.51 1.33
C VAL A 72 1.95 3.18 0.81
N THR A 73 2.44 2.83 -0.38
CA THR A 73 3.71 3.34 -0.88
C THR A 73 3.58 4.63 -1.69
N TRP A 74 2.40 4.94 -2.23
CA TRP A 74 2.15 6.14 -3.03
C TRP A 74 1.05 7.02 -2.44
N ASN A 75 0.95 7.10 -1.12
CA ASN A 75 -0.08 7.89 -0.43
C ASN A 75 0.54 9.02 0.38
N LYS A 76 1.05 8.73 1.56
CA LYS A 76 1.66 9.71 2.45
C LYS A 76 3.18 9.55 2.44
N PRO A 77 3.93 10.54 3.00
CA PRO A 77 5.40 10.46 3.00
C PRO A 77 6.01 9.34 3.82
N THR A 78 5.26 8.72 4.72
CA THR A 78 5.73 7.59 5.52
C THR A 78 4.70 6.46 5.49
N ILE A 79 5.18 5.24 5.75
CA ILE A 79 4.30 4.06 5.82
C ILE A 79 3.31 4.22 6.98
N GLU A 80 3.76 4.69 8.13
CA GLU A 80 2.90 4.91 9.30
C GLU A 80 1.77 5.89 8.99
N ALA A 81 2.08 7.00 8.34
CA ALA A 81 1.07 8.00 7.99
C ALA A 81 0.07 7.44 6.99
N SER A 82 0.52 6.62 6.03
CA SER A 82 -0.36 5.97 5.06
C SER A 82 -1.30 4.97 5.74
N VAL A 83 -0.78 4.17 6.67
CA VAL A 83 -1.60 3.20 7.42
C VAL A 83 -2.64 3.94 8.27
N ASN A 84 -2.26 5.03 8.93
CA ASN A 84 -3.19 5.86 9.70
C ASN A 84 -4.29 6.44 8.81
N ASP A 85 -3.94 6.87 7.61
CA ASP A 85 -4.91 7.38 6.62
C ASP A 85 -5.91 6.30 6.21
N LEU A 86 -5.43 5.08 5.98
CA LEU A 86 -6.30 3.95 5.64
C LEU A 86 -7.29 3.64 6.77
N ASN A 87 -6.85 3.72 8.03
CA ASN A 87 -7.73 3.51 9.17
C ASN A 87 -8.81 4.57 9.30
N LYS A 88 -8.53 5.79 8.85
CA LYS A 88 -9.53 6.85 8.81
C LYS A 88 -10.51 6.68 7.65
N LYS A 89 -10.01 6.19 6.53
CA LYS A 89 -10.79 6.01 5.30
C LYS A 89 -11.75 4.81 5.39
N TYR A 90 -11.28 3.70 5.96
CA TYR A 90 -12.04 2.44 6.05
C TYR A 90 -12.15 2.01 7.51
N LYS A 91 -13.17 2.50 8.20
CA LYS A 91 -13.31 2.29 9.64
C LYS A 91 -13.71 0.87 10.03
N ASP A 92 -14.22 0.10 9.09
CA ASP A 92 -14.58 -1.32 9.30
C ASP A 92 -13.40 -2.27 9.05
N ILE A 93 -12.25 -1.74 8.65
CA ILE A 93 -11.02 -2.51 8.44
C ILE A 93 -9.94 -1.95 9.37
N LYS A 94 -9.24 -2.84 10.06
CA LYS A 94 -8.15 -2.43 10.94
C LYS A 94 -6.82 -2.69 10.25
N PHE A 95 -6.10 -1.62 9.94
CA PHE A 95 -4.77 -1.68 9.33
C PHE A 95 -3.71 -1.47 10.40
N LYS A 96 -2.68 -2.30 10.39
CA LYS A 96 -1.54 -2.20 11.30
C LYS A 96 -0.23 -2.23 10.51
N TYR A 97 0.75 -1.45 10.94
CA TYR A 97 2.10 -1.52 10.38
C TYR A 97 3.02 -2.17 11.39
N LYS A 98 3.58 -3.31 11.04
CA LYS A 98 4.54 -4.05 11.86
C LYS A 98 5.94 -3.83 11.31
N LYS A 99 6.74 -3.09 12.06
CA LYS A 99 8.14 -2.81 11.67
C LYS A 99 9.05 -4.02 11.82
#